data_272f84f9ac4ff198814badae827079ca
#
_entry.id   272f84f9ac4ff198814badae827079ca
#
_cell.length_a   1.000
_cell.length_b   1.000
_cell.length_c   1.000
_cell.angle_alpha   90.00
_cell.angle_beta   90.00
_cell.angle_gamma   90.00
#
_symmetry.space_group_name_H-M   'P 1'
#
loop_
_entity.id
_entity.type
_entity.pdbx_description
1 polymer ?
#
loop_
_entity_poly.entity_id
_entity_poly.type
_entity_poly.pdbx_seq_one_letter_code
_entity_poly.pdbx_strand_id
1 'polypeptide(L)'
;MAQIPYLDVQNLTKSFGAQVLFKDISFSIAEGQHVGLVAQNGTGKSTLLSILTGKEGYDSGSIIYRNDLRVGMLEQSPHFDPEESVLDACFNHEGNPERLLKAKQILTMLKLYDLEQPMGQLSGGQQKRVALANVLILEPDFLILDEPTNHLDLEMIEWLEGYLSRGNKTIFMVTHDRYFLDNVCNTILELDNNTIYTYRGNYSYYLEKRQERIDNTRAEIARANNLYRTELEWMRRMPQARGHKARYREEAFYELEAKAKQRIEERQVRLKSSNVYIGSKIFECQYVSKRFDDKIILNDFYYNFSRFEKMGIVGNNGTGKSTFVKMLLGEVAPDSGKFDIGETVRFGYFSQEGLKFRDDQKVIDIITDIADYIDLGGGKHMTASQFLNYFLFSPEQQHNYVYKLSGGEKRKLYLCTVLMKNPNFLVLDEPTNDLDIQTLQILEEYLQDFPGCVIVVSHDRYFMDKVVDHLLVFKGEGEIQDFPGNYTQFRDFQKMKSKEEEQQKPSKNSSPTANEPKKDYRNNTKRKMSFKEKREYEQLSDKIAQLEEEKQQLEEELCSGNLSVDELTEKSKRLPILKDELDELELRWLELAELA
;
A
#
# COMPACT_ATOMS: atom_id res chain seq x y z
N MET A 1 -11.85 23.82 -24.34
CA MET A 1 -11.15 24.99 -23.81
C MET A 1 -9.98 24.47 -22.99
N ALA A 2 -8.77 25.02 -23.17
CA ALA A 2 -7.65 24.65 -22.32
C ALA A 2 -7.97 25.14 -20.89
N GLN A 3 -8.06 24.22 -19.91
CA GLN A 3 -8.24 24.58 -18.51
C GLN A 3 -6.99 25.31 -18.04
N ILE A 4 -7.16 26.49 -17.45
CA ILE A 4 -6.06 27.22 -16.82
C ILE A 4 -5.59 26.40 -15.61
N PRO A 5 -4.31 26.01 -15.55
CA PRO A 5 -3.81 25.20 -14.44
C PRO A 5 -3.83 26.00 -13.13
N TYR A 6 -4.05 25.32 -11.99
CA TYR A 6 -3.87 25.86 -10.66
C TYR A 6 -2.39 26.05 -10.34
N LEU A 7 -1.58 25.08 -10.79
CA LEU A 7 -0.13 25.08 -10.64
C LEU A 7 0.51 24.72 -11.99
N ASP A 8 1.48 25.51 -12.42
CA ASP A 8 2.33 25.22 -13.56
C ASP A 8 3.80 25.33 -13.17
N VAL A 9 4.52 24.24 -13.35
CA VAL A 9 5.96 24.11 -13.05
C VAL A 9 6.70 23.90 -14.35
N GLN A 10 7.71 24.74 -14.62
CA GLN A 10 8.46 24.71 -15.87
C GLN A 10 9.96 24.64 -15.60
N ASN A 11 10.62 23.63 -16.17
CA ASN A 11 12.06 23.41 -16.18
C ASN A 11 12.71 23.54 -14.78
N LEU A 12 12.01 23.05 -13.75
CA LEU A 12 12.45 23.14 -12.37
C LEU A 12 13.65 22.22 -12.12
N THR A 13 14.70 22.78 -11.55
CA THR A 13 15.92 22.06 -11.18
C THR A 13 16.30 22.34 -9.75
N LYS A 14 16.69 21.29 -9.01
CA LYS A 14 17.19 21.39 -7.64
C LYS A 14 18.32 20.41 -7.40
N SER A 15 19.38 20.90 -6.78
CA SER A 15 20.54 20.11 -6.34
C SER A 15 20.97 20.46 -4.90
N PHE A 16 21.57 19.51 -4.22
CA PHE A 16 22.28 19.73 -2.96
C PHE A 16 23.76 19.39 -3.15
N GLY A 17 24.59 20.40 -3.30
CA GLY A 17 25.99 20.21 -3.60
C GLY A 17 26.22 19.44 -4.91
N ALA A 18 26.81 18.26 -4.86
CA ALA A 18 27.02 17.42 -6.05
C ALA A 18 25.81 16.51 -6.41
N GLN A 19 24.84 16.38 -5.52
CA GLN A 19 23.68 15.52 -5.75
C GLN A 19 22.55 16.29 -6.42
N VAL A 20 22.20 15.92 -7.66
CA VAL A 20 21.02 16.44 -8.37
C VAL A 20 19.81 15.63 -7.94
N LEU A 21 18.80 16.29 -7.38
CA LEU A 21 17.54 15.65 -7.00
C LEU A 21 16.60 15.50 -8.20
N PHE A 22 16.40 16.61 -8.93
CA PHE A 22 15.66 16.61 -10.19
C PHE A 22 16.18 17.72 -11.10
N LYS A 23 16.03 17.48 -12.40
CA LYS A 23 16.57 18.36 -13.44
C LYS A 23 15.54 18.60 -14.54
N ASP A 24 15.30 19.86 -14.85
CA ASP A 24 14.41 20.32 -15.93
C ASP A 24 13.00 19.68 -15.89
N ILE A 25 12.47 19.43 -14.69
CA ILE A 25 11.14 18.84 -14.55
C ILE A 25 10.05 19.87 -14.88
N SER A 26 9.03 19.42 -15.60
CA SER A 26 7.89 20.26 -15.98
C SER A 26 6.59 19.47 -15.86
N PHE A 27 5.60 20.03 -15.15
CA PHE A 27 4.27 19.46 -15.01
C PHE A 27 3.26 20.55 -14.64
N SER A 28 1.98 20.29 -14.89
CA SER A 28 0.90 21.20 -14.53
C SER A 28 -0.23 20.45 -13.86
N ILE A 29 -0.93 21.12 -12.93
CA ILE A 29 -2.08 20.60 -12.20
C ILE A 29 -3.27 21.50 -12.48
N ALA A 30 -4.32 20.94 -13.10
CA ALA A 30 -5.55 21.65 -13.39
C ALA A 30 -6.57 21.51 -12.24
N GLU A 31 -7.59 22.37 -12.28
CA GLU A 31 -8.71 22.33 -11.32
C GLU A 31 -9.39 20.96 -11.31
N GLY A 32 -9.67 20.44 -10.11
CA GLY A 32 -10.32 19.13 -9.91
C GLY A 32 -9.43 17.91 -10.20
N GLN A 33 -8.13 18.11 -10.46
CA GLN A 33 -7.21 16.99 -10.57
C GLN A 33 -6.75 16.51 -9.19
N HIS A 34 -6.72 15.19 -9.03
CA HIS A 34 -6.13 14.51 -7.89
C HIS A 34 -4.84 13.84 -8.33
N VAL A 35 -3.72 14.44 -7.98
CA VAL A 35 -2.39 14.04 -8.45
C VAL A 35 -1.62 13.39 -7.31
N GLY A 36 -1.18 12.15 -7.53
CA GLY A 36 -0.28 11.42 -6.63
C GLY A 36 1.15 11.47 -7.13
N LEU A 37 2.11 11.84 -6.28
CA LEU A 37 3.54 11.79 -6.58
C LEU A 37 4.15 10.50 -6.03
N VAL A 38 4.70 9.68 -6.92
CA VAL A 38 5.39 8.43 -6.61
C VAL A 38 6.87 8.58 -6.93
N ALA A 39 7.74 8.24 -5.97
CA ALA A 39 9.19 8.26 -6.17
C ALA A 39 9.89 7.42 -5.10
N GLN A 40 11.15 7.05 -5.32
CA GLN A 40 12.00 6.40 -4.32
C GLN A 40 12.29 7.34 -3.14
N ASN A 41 12.69 6.76 -2.01
CA ASN A 41 13.19 7.56 -0.89
C ASN A 41 14.53 8.24 -1.27
N GLY A 42 14.72 9.47 -0.79
CA GLY A 42 15.91 10.26 -1.09
C GLY A 42 15.91 10.96 -2.47
N THR A 43 14.89 10.81 -3.30
CA THR A 43 14.81 11.49 -4.62
C THR A 43 14.31 12.94 -4.56
N GLY A 44 13.95 13.44 -3.37
CA GLY A 44 13.55 14.84 -3.19
C GLY A 44 12.03 15.10 -3.20
N LYS A 45 11.19 14.10 -2.87
CA LYS A 45 9.73 14.29 -2.74
C LYS A 45 9.35 15.46 -1.82
N SER A 46 9.79 15.40 -0.55
CA SER A 46 9.49 16.43 0.44
C SER A 46 10.16 17.77 0.10
N THR A 47 11.34 17.74 -0.54
CA THR A 47 12.00 18.94 -1.08
C THR A 47 11.14 19.58 -2.17
N LEU A 48 10.58 18.80 -3.09
CA LEU A 48 9.68 19.32 -4.12
C LEU A 48 8.45 19.97 -3.48
N LEU A 49 7.82 19.33 -2.47
CA LEU A 49 6.69 19.91 -1.75
C LEU A 49 7.07 21.23 -1.02
N SER A 50 8.26 21.26 -0.39
CA SER A 50 8.78 22.47 0.28
C SER A 50 9.05 23.61 -0.70
N ILE A 51 9.55 23.30 -1.89
CA ILE A 51 9.75 24.28 -2.97
C ILE A 51 8.41 24.81 -3.48
N LEU A 52 7.42 23.92 -3.71
CA LEU A 52 6.10 24.33 -4.15
C LEU A 52 5.40 25.24 -3.13
N THR A 53 5.65 25.08 -1.85
CA THR A 53 5.09 25.95 -0.81
C THR A 53 5.93 27.18 -0.48
N GLY A 54 7.03 27.38 -1.21
CA GLY A 54 7.91 28.54 -1.04
C GLY A 54 8.80 28.50 0.21
N LYS A 55 8.87 27.35 0.90
CA LYS A 55 9.71 27.17 2.10
C LYS A 55 11.18 26.94 1.74
N GLU A 56 11.43 26.40 0.56
CA GLU A 56 12.77 26.12 0.05
C GLU A 56 12.98 26.73 -1.34
N GLY A 57 14.19 27.21 -1.61
CA GLY A 57 14.57 27.75 -2.92
C GLY A 57 14.95 26.65 -3.90
N TYR A 58 14.92 26.96 -5.20
CA TYR A 58 15.33 26.10 -6.31
C TYR A 58 16.42 26.75 -7.15
N ASP A 59 17.17 25.94 -7.95
CA ASP A 59 18.32 26.41 -8.68
C ASP A 59 17.94 27.12 -9.98
N SER A 60 16.95 26.57 -10.72
CA SER A 60 16.42 27.16 -11.96
C SER A 60 15.01 26.67 -12.24
N GLY A 61 14.32 27.37 -13.15
CA GLY A 61 12.93 27.10 -13.54
C GLY A 61 11.96 28.17 -13.05
N SER A 62 10.66 27.87 -13.17
CA SER A 62 9.59 28.75 -12.69
C SER A 62 8.41 27.94 -12.14
N ILE A 63 7.76 28.50 -11.12
CA ILE A 63 6.56 27.97 -10.49
C ILE A 63 5.51 29.07 -10.55
N ILE A 64 4.39 28.77 -11.19
CA ILE A 64 3.32 29.74 -11.42
C ILE A 64 2.03 29.17 -10.82
N TYR A 65 1.48 29.90 -9.84
CA TYR A 65 0.15 29.62 -9.27
C TYR A 65 -0.90 30.53 -9.91
N ARG A 66 -2.11 30.03 -10.04
CA ARG A 66 -3.26 30.87 -10.40
C ARG A 66 -3.46 31.92 -9.29
N ASN A 67 -3.76 33.14 -9.68
CA ASN A 67 -4.06 34.21 -8.72
C ASN A 67 -5.28 33.83 -7.88
N ASP A 68 -5.31 34.30 -6.62
CA ASP A 68 -6.39 34.12 -5.64
C ASP A 68 -6.64 32.67 -5.20
N LEU A 69 -5.64 31.78 -5.38
CA LEU A 69 -5.72 30.38 -4.96
C LEU A 69 -5.36 30.23 -3.48
N ARG A 70 -6.26 29.66 -2.69
CA ARG A 70 -5.96 29.26 -1.31
C ARG A 70 -5.31 27.89 -1.30
N VAL A 71 -4.03 27.84 -0.92
CA VAL A 71 -3.26 26.62 -0.85
C VAL A 71 -3.19 26.16 0.61
N GLY A 72 -3.56 24.91 0.87
CA GLY A 72 -3.39 24.25 2.17
C GLY A 72 -2.33 23.16 2.08
N MET A 73 -1.41 23.13 3.05
CA MET A 73 -0.34 22.10 3.10
C MET A 73 -0.39 21.33 4.40
N LEU A 74 -0.37 20.01 4.29
CA LEU A 74 -0.05 19.10 5.38
C LEU A 74 1.43 18.72 5.30
N GLU A 75 2.19 19.08 6.34
CA GLU A 75 3.61 18.76 6.44
C GLU A 75 3.84 17.40 7.09
N GLN A 76 4.96 16.77 6.75
CA GLN A 76 5.37 15.50 7.37
C GLN A 76 5.60 15.64 8.89
N SER A 77 6.14 16.76 9.35
CA SER A 77 6.41 17.06 10.77
C SER A 77 5.86 18.42 11.15
N PRO A 78 4.56 18.49 11.52
CA PRO A 78 3.95 19.76 11.93
C PRO A 78 4.53 20.24 13.26
N HIS A 79 4.68 21.56 13.39
CA HIS A 79 5.15 22.21 14.61
C HIS A 79 3.98 23.01 15.22
N PHE A 80 3.72 22.75 16.49
CA PHE A 80 2.71 23.45 17.27
C PHE A 80 3.32 24.01 18.55
N ASP A 81 2.71 25.06 19.11
CA ASP A 81 3.06 25.52 20.44
C ASP A 81 2.61 24.46 21.47
N PRO A 82 3.50 23.96 22.34
CA PRO A 82 3.15 22.93 23.34
C PRO A 82 2.02 23.35 24.30
N GLU A 83 1.86 24.64 24.58
CA GLU A 83 0.86 25.17 25.52
C GLU A 83 -0.51 25.41 24.86
N GLU A 84 -0.59 25.43 23.52
CA GLU A 84 -1.81 25.66 22.76
C GLU A 84 -2.76 24.47 22.87
N SER A 85 -4.08 24.72 23.01
CA SER A 85 -5.06 23.64 23.00
C SER A 85 -5.29 23.07 21.59
N VAL A 86 -5.77 21.81 21.49
CA VAL A 86 -6.14 21.19 20.20
C VAL A 86 -7.12 22.05 19.42
N LEU A 87 -8.08 22.65 20.11
CA LEU A 87 -9.09 23.50 19.47
C LEU A 87 -8.48 24.79 18.94
N ASP A 88 -7.62 25.44 19.72
CA ASP A 88 -6.95 26.69 19.33
C ASP A 88 -6.01 26.47 18.15
N ALA A 89 -5.26 25.37 18.15
CA ALA A 89 -4.39 24.96 17.03
C ALA A 89 -5.15 24.78 15.70
N CYS A 90 -6.44 24.43 15.76
CA CYS A 90 -7.29 24.24 14.58
C CYS A 90 -8.15 25.47 14.23
N PHE A 91 -8.45 26.33 15.17
CA PHE A 91 -9.54 27.31 15.00
C PHE A 91 -9.17 28.77 15.30
N ASN A 92 -7.94 29.12 15.55
CA ASN A 92 -7.43 30.50 15.74
C ASN A 92 -8.51 31.57 16.14
N HIS A 93 -9.39 31.27 17.07
CA HIS A 93 -10.42 32.16 17.68
C HIS A 93 -11.28 32.97 16.68
N GLU A 94 -11.32 32.63 15.40
CA GLU A 94 -12.24 33.27 14.44
C GLU A 94 -13.68 32.83 14.72
N GLY A 95 -14.46 33.68 15.33
CA GLY A 95 -15.79 33.45 15.89
C GLY A 95 -16.90 33.00 14.91
N ASN A 96 -16.62 32.17 13.92
CA ASN A 96 -17.62 31.60 13.02
C ASN A 96 -18.14 30.27 13.57
N PRO A 97 -19.40 30.19 14.05
CA PRO A 97 -19.98 28.99 14.66
C PRO A 97 -20.10 27.81 13.71
N GLU A 98 -20.23 28.03 12.40
CA GLU A 98 -20.29 26.96 11.40
C GLU A 98 -18.93 26.26 11.23
N ARG A 99 -17.85 27.06 11.21
CA ARG A 99 -16.49 26.53 11.17
C ARG A 99 -16.16 25.72 12.43
N LEU A 100 -16.60 26.20 13.60
CA LEU A 100 -16.41 25.49 14.87
C LEU A 100 -17.12 24.13 14.87
N LEU A 101 -18.36 24.09 14.39
CA LEU A 101 -19.09 22.83 14.29
C LEU A 101 -18.38 21.84 13.37
N LYS A 102 -17.90 22.31 12.23
CA LYS A 102 -17.14 21.51 11.27
C LYS A 102 -15.81 21.04 11.84
N ALA A 103 -15.09 21.91 12.55
CA ALA A 103 -13.86 21.56 13.25
C ALA A 103 -14.10 20.40 14.23
N LYS A 104 -15.13 20.52 15.07
CA LYS A 104 -15.52 19.46 16.02
C LYS A 104 -15.88 18.14 15.31
N GLN A 105 -16.59 18.20 14.18
CA GLN A 105 -16.91 17.00 13.39
C GLN A 105 -15.66 16.32 12.85
N ILE A 106 -14.74 17.08 12.23
CA ILE A 106 -13.49 16.53 11.66
C ILE A 106 -12.61 15.96 12.77
N LEU A 107 -12.44 16.68 13.88
CA LEU A 107 -11.65 16.22 15.02
C LEU A 107 -12.23 14.94 15.64
N THR A 108 -13.55 14.83 15.76
CA THR A 108 -14.23 13.62 16.23
C THR A 108 -13.98 12.43 15.28
N MET A 109 -14.06 12.66 13.97
CA MET A 109 -13.76 11.62 12.96
C MET A 109 -12.30 11.16 13.01
N LEU A 110 -11.39 12.06 13.35
CA LEU A 110 -9.98 11.76 13.58
C LEU A 110 -9.70 11.24 15.01
N LYS A 111 -10.76 10.90 15.78
CA LYS A 111 -10.68 10.35 17.14
C LYS A 111 -9.88 11.23 18.12
N LEU A 112 -10.06 12.54 17.99
CA LEU A 112 -9.55 13.56 18.89
C LEU A 112 -10.74 14.12 19.70
N TYR A 113 -10.92 13.57 20.90
CA TYR A 113 -12.12 13.86 21.71
C TYR A 113 -11.90 14.96 22.74
N ASP A 114 -10.71 15.04 23.32
CA ASP A 114 -10.33 16.08 24.27
C ASP A 114 -9.75 17.28 23.53
N LEU A 115 -10.59 18.28 23.30
CA LEU A 115 -10.26 19.47 22.50
C LEU A 115 -9.53 20.54 23.31
N GLU A 116 -9.59 20.47 24.65
CA GLU A 116 -8.92 21.39 25.57
C GLU A 116 -7.50 20.91 25.95
N GLN A 117 -7.13 19.68 25.56
CA GLN A 117 -5.83 19.11 25.86
C GLN A 117 -4.71 19.93 25.19
N PRO A 118 -3.61 20.29 25.90
CA PRO A 118 -2.46 20.96 25.32
C PRO A 118 -1.75 20.10 24.28
N MET A 119 -1.28 20.73 23.19
CA MET A 119 -0.56 20.06 22.09
C MET A 119 0.69 19.32 22.56
N GLY A 120 1.37 19.80 23.60
CA GLY A 120 2.55 19.16 24.18
C GLY A 120 2.30 17.82 24.86
N GLN A 121 1.05 17.51 25.21
CA GLN A 121 0.66 16.22 25.83
C GLN A 121 0.24 15.18 24.78
N LEU A 122 0.10 15.57 23.52
CA LEU A 122 -0.29 14.69 22.43
C LEU A 122 0.90 13.85 21.94
N SER A 123 0.63 12.60 21.57
CA SER A 123 1.60 11.80 20.82
C SER A 123 1.85 12.38 19.43
N GLY A 124 3.01 12.09 18.83
CA GLY A 124 3.33 12.58 17.48
C GLY A 124 2.28 12.20 16.43
N GLY A 125 1.65 11.01 16.56
CA GLY A 125 0.54 10.61 15.69
C GLY A 125 -0.74 11.42 15.91
N GLN A 126 -1.02 11.83 17.16
CA GLN A 126 -2.16 12.73 17.46
C GLN A 126 -1.89 14.13 16.91
N GLN A 127 -0.68 14.66 17.06
CA GLN A 127 -0.30 15.96 16.50
C GLN A 127 -0.45 16.00 14.98
N LYS A 128 -0.09 14.92 14.26
CA LYS A 128 -0.32 14.81 12.82
C LYS A 128 -1.80 14.80 12.46
N ARG A 129 -2.65 14.15 13.27
CA ARG A 129 -4.11 14.19 13.07
C ARG A 129 -4.68 15.58 13.27
N VAL A 130 -4.17 16.33 14.25
CA VAL A 130 -4.55 17.75 14.45
C VAL A 130 -4.11 18.59 13.24
N ALA A 131 -2.90 18.39 12.72
CA ALA A 131 -2.43 19.10 11.52
C ALA A 131 -3.30 18.79 10.30
N LEU A 132 -3.67 17.53 10.10
CA LEU A 132 -4.60 17.15 9.04
C LEU A 132 -5.96 17.82 9.21
N ALA A 133 -6.53 17.81 10.43
CA ALA A 133 -7.78 18.51 10.74
C ALA A 133 -7.70 19.98 10.39
N ASN A 134 -6.61 20.66 10.80
CA ASN A 134 -6.40 22.09 10.53
C ASN A 134 -6.46 22.40 9.03
N VAL A 135 -5.74 21.63 8.21
CA VAL A 135 -5.74 21.82 6.75
C VAL A 135 -7.12 21.57 6.14
N LEU A 136 -7.86 20.56 6.62
CA LEU A 136 -9.20 20.21 6.09
C LEU A 136 -10.28 21.23 6.51
N ILE A 137 -10.16 21.82 7.71
CA ILE A 137 -11.09 22.85 8.23
C ILE A 137 -11.01 24.15 7.41
N LEU A 138 -9.81 24.51 6.95
CA LEU A 138 -9.58 25.70 6.15
C LEU A 138 -10.21 25.64 4.75
N GLU A 139 -10.59 24.46 4.27
CA GLU A 139 -11.17 24.22 2.93
C GLU A 139 -10.40 24.94 1.81
N PRO A 140 -9.12 24.67 1.64
CA PRO A 140 -8.35 25.29 0.57
C PRO A 140 -8.82 24.81 -0.81
N ASP A 141 -8.60 25.65 -1.83
CA ASP A 141 -8.90 25.31 -3.23
C ASP A 141 -7.91 24.28 -3.77
N PHE A 142 -6.67 24.31 -3.28
CA PHE A 142 -5.59 23.38 -3.63
C PHE A 142 -4.96 22.78 -2.36
N LEU A 143 -5.02 21.47 -2.24
CA LEU A 143 -4.48 20.68 -1.13
C LEU A 143 -3.15 20.06 -1.52
N ILE A 144 -2.11 20.30 -0.72
CA ILE A 144 -0.81 19.63 -0.79
C ILE A 144 -0.66 18.76 0.45
N LEU A 145 -0.57 17.44 0.27
CA LEU A 145 -0.56 16.47 1.38
C LEU A 145 0.71 15.62 1.34
N ASP A 146 1.53 15.71 2.40
CA ASP A 146 2.72 14.86 2.57
C ASP A 146 2.40 13.73 3.56
N GLU A 147 2.30 12.50 3.05
CA GLU A 147 1.97 11.27 3.79
C GLU A 147 0.74 11.39 4.70
N PRO A 148 -0.46 11.72 4.13
CA PRO A 148 -1.65 11.98 4.94
C PRO A 148 -2.22 10.72 5.62
N THR A 149 -1.89 9.53 5.17
CA THR A 149 -2.35 8.24 5.71
C THR A 149 -1.52 7.74 6.89
N ASN A 150 -0.29 8.27 7.08
CA ASN A 150 0.57 7.85 8.17
C ASN A 150 -0.04 8.16 9.54
N HIS A 151 0.03 7.19 10.46
CA HIS A 151 -0.54 7.26 11.82
C HIS A 151 -2.07 7.31 11.90
N LEU A 152 -2.77 7.17 10.78
CA LEU A 152 -4.21 6.97 10.77
C LEU A 152 -4.52 5.47 10.90
N ASP A 153 -5.58 5.16 11.62
CA ASP A 153 -6.14 3.81 11.56
C ASP A 153 -7.06 3.70 10.31
N LEU A 154 -7.43 2.48 10.03
CA LEU A 154 -8.12 2.15 8.80
C LEU A 154 -9.46 2.87 8.62
N GLU A 155 -10.24 3.05 9.68
CA GLU A 155 -11.52 3.77 9.63
C GLU A 155 -11.32 5.23 9.26
N MET A 156 -10.24 5.83 9.79
CA MET A 156 -9.88 7.21 9.45
C MET A 156 -9.39 7.33 7.99
N ILE A 157 -8.63 6.35 7.50
CA ILE A 157 -8.18 6.32 6.10
C ILE A 157 -9.39 6.24 5.16
N GLU A 158 -10.34 5.34 5.43
CA GLU A 158 -11.57 5.21 4.63
C GLU A 158 -12.44 6.47 4.66
N TRP A 159 -12.54 7.09 5.82
CA TRP A 159 -13.23 8.38 5.93
C TRP A 159 -12.52 9.46 5.11
N LEU A 160 -11.18 9.53 5.18
CA LEU A 160 -10.40 10.52 4.43
C LEU A 160 -10.51 10.28 2.91
N GLU A 161 -10.46 9.03 2.45
CA GLU A 161 -10.73 8.66 1.06
C GLU A 161 -12.10 9.22 0.60
N GLY A 162 -13.15 8.95 1.38
CA GLY A 162 -14.49 9.43 1.09
C GLY A 162 -14.62 10.95 1.14
N TYR A 163 -13.87 11.61 2.02
CA TYR A 163 -13.86 13.07 2.15
C TYR A 163 -13.15 13.75 0.97
N LEU A 164 -12.00 13.23 0.56
CA LEU A 164 -11.22 13.78 -0.54
C LEU A 164 -11.84 13.48 -1.91
N SER A 165 -12.49 12.34 -2.09
CA SER A 165 -13.17 11.96 -3.33
C SER A 165 -14.46 12.75 -3.58
N ARG A 166 -15.01 13.42 -2.55
CA ARG A 166 -16.22 14.23 -2.68
C ARG A 166 -15.89 15.69 -3.02
N GLY A 167 -16.59 16.23 -4.00
CA GLY A 167 -16.43 17.64 -4.42
C GLY A 167 -15.36 17.83 -5.51
N ASN A 168 -15.17 19.08 -5.93
CA ASN A 168 -14.23 19.45 -6.99
C ASN A 168 -12.92 19.99 -6.38
N LYS A 169 -12.31 19.22 -5.46
CA LYS A 169 -11.04 19.62 -4.83
C LYS A 169 -9.88 19.35 -5.78
N THR A 170 -8.87 20.19 -5.72
CA THR A 170 -7.61 19.91 -6.42
C THR A 170 -6.60 19.43 -5.40
N ILE A 171 -5.96 18.31 -5.66
CA ILE A 171 -5.10 17.63 -4.67
C ILE A 171 -3.77 17.28 -5.31
N PHE A 172 -2.68 17.60 -4.61
CA PHE A 172 -1.36 17.08 -4.89
C PHE A 172 -0.84 16.35 -3.65
N MET A 173 -0.61 15.04 -3.74
CA MET A 173 -0.23 14.26 -2.58
C MET A 173 0.98 13.38 -2.82
N VAL A 174 1.74 13.16 -1.76
CA VAL A 174 2.74 12.11 -1.64
C VAL A 174 2.22 11.09 -0.64
N THR A 175 2.12 9.84 -1.02
CA THR A 175 1.81 8.74 -0.09
C THR A 175 2.35 7.41 -0.60
N HIS A 176 2.61 6.51 0.31
CA HIS A 176 3.00 5.13 0.04
C HIS A 176 1.82 4.15 0.11
N ASP A 177 0.64 4.62 0.51
CA ASP A 177 -0.59 3.83 0.52
C ASP A 177 -1.15 3.69 -0.91
N ARG A 178 -1.02 2.49 -1.45
CA ARG A 178 -1.39 2.17 -2.84
C ARG A 178 -2.89 2.15 -3.07
N TYR A 179 -3.68 1.66 -2.08
CA TYR A 179 -5.14 1.70 -2.16
C TYR A 179 -5.66 3.13 -2.12
N PHE A 180 -5.05 3.95 -1.29
CA PHE A 180 -5.40 5.37 -1.23
C PHE A 180 -5.10 6.08 -2.56
N LEU A 181 -3.92 5.83 -3.16
CA LEU A 181 -3.59 6.33 -4.50
C LEU A 181 -4.57 5.85 -5.56
N ASP A 182 -4.96 4.58 -5.53
CA ASP A 182 -5.84 3.99 -6.53
C ASP A 182 -7.27 4.54 -6.45
N ASN A 183 -7.77 4.79 -5.23
CA ASN A 183 -9.13 5.28 -4.99
C ASN A 183 -9.28 6.79 -5.12
N VAL A 184 -8.25 7.57 -4.78
CA VAL A 184 -8.33 9.03 -4.72
C VAL A 184 -7.73 9.69 -5.95
N CYS A 185 -6.59 9.18 -6.47
CA CYS A 185 -5.87 9.83 -7.56
C CYS A 185 -6.41 9.47 -8.95
N ASN A 186 -6.47 10.47 -9.83
CA ASN A 186 -6.78 10.31 -11.26
C ASN A 186 -5.57 10.59 -12.16
N THR A 187 -4.47 11.02 -11.58
CA THR A 187 -3.20 11.27 -12.27
C THR A 187 -2.05 10.89 -11.34
N ILE A 188 -1.07 10.16 -11.86
CA ILE A 188 0.15 9.81 -11.13
C ILE A 188 1.34 10.49 -11.80
N LEU A 189 2.15 11.19 -11.00
CA LEU A 189 3.45 11.69 -11.39
C LEU A 189 4.53 10.77 -10.80
N GLU A 190 5.40 10.23 -11.63
CA GLU A 190 6.54 9.44 -11.20
C GLU A 190 7.81 10.25 -11.35
N LEU A 191 8.53 10.46 -10.25
CA LEU A 191 9.87 11.04 -10.27
C LEU A 191 10.88 9.90 -10.29
N ASP A 192 11.50 9.68 -11.43
CA ASP A 192 12.46 8.59 -11.68
C ASP A 192 13.65 9.12 -12.50
N ASN A 193 14.88 8.76 -12.10
CA ASN A 193 16.11 9.20 -12.77
C ASN A 193 16.18 10.73 -12.99
N ASN A 194 15.85 11.52 -11.96
CA ASN A 194 15.84 12.99 -11.96
C ASN A 194 14.85 13.63 -12.96
N THR A 195 13.97 12.85 -13.58
CA THR A 195 12.93 13.29 -14.52
C THR A 195 11.55 12.94 -14.02
N ILE A 196 10.52 13.61 -14.55
CA ILE A 196 9.13 13.36 -14.17
C ILE A 196 8.36 12.72 -15.35
N TYR A 197 7.58 11.69 -15.04
CA TYR A 197 6.69 11.01 -15.97
C TYR A 197 5.25 11.16 -15.51
N THR A 198 4.34 11.49 -16.41
CA THR A 198 2.93 11.72 -16.10
C THR A 198 2.08 10.57 -16.64
N TYR A 199 1.30 9.95 -15.77
CA TYR A 199 0.33 8.90 -16.11
C TYR A 199 -1.08 9.38 -15.77
N ARG A 200 -1.96 9.48 -16.76
CA ARG A 200 -3.36 9.88 -16.57
C ARG A 200 -4.19 8.64 -16.30
N GLY A 201 -4.47 8.38 -15.05
CA GLY A 201 -5.18 7.21 -14.56
C GLY A 201 -4.89 7.00 -13.07
N ASN A 202 -5.45 5.93 -12.51
CA ASN A 202 -5.22 5.51 -11.13
C ASN A 202 -3.87 4.79 -10.96
N TYR A 203 -3.60 4.32 -9.74
CA TYR A 203 -2.34 3.65 -9.43
C TYR A 203 -2.16 2.32 -10.19
N SER A 204 -3.24 1.55 -10.38
CA SER A 204 -3.21 0.29 -11.13
C SER A 204 -2.84 0.53 -12.60
N TYR A 205 -3.40 1.55 -13.25
CA TYR A 205 -3.03 1.96 -14.60
C TYR A 205 -1.57 2.42 -14.70
N TYR A 206 -1.09 3.17 -13.69
CA TYR A 206 0.32 3.57 -13.60
C TYR A 206 1.25 2.36 -13.60
N LEU A 207 0.96 1.32 -12.79
CA LEU A 207 1.80 0.12 -12.72
C LEU A 207 1.93 -0.57 -14.08
N GLU A 208 0.81 -0.72 -14.81
CA GLU A 208 0.80 -1.31 -16.14
C GLU A 208 1.67 -0.50 -17.12
N LYS A 209 1.45 0.81 -17.18
CA LYS A 209 2.18 1.70 -18.10
C LYS A 209 3.65 1.86 -17.74
N ARG A 210 3.98 1.84 -16.46
CA ARG A 210 5.36 1.80 -15.99
C ARG A 210 6.08 0.53 -16.46
N GLN A 211 5.42 -0.62 -16.34
CA GLN A 211 5.99 -1.89 -16.79
C GLN A 211 6.23 -1.88 -18.30
N GLU A 212 5.26 -1.42 -19.10
CA GLU A 212 5.42 -1.25 -20.54
C GLU A 212 6.61 -0.34 -20.89
N ARG A 213 6.78 0.79 -20.16
CA ARG A 213 7.90 1.72 -20.35
C ARG A 213 9.24 1.02 -20.08
N ILE A 214 9.34 0.29 -18.98
CA ILE A 214 10.55 -0.45 -18.60
C ILE A 214 10.89 -1.50 -19.65
N ASP A 215 9.92 -2.27 -20.14
CA ASP A 215 10.12 -3.33 -21.11
C ASP A 215 10.52 -2.75 -22.50
N ASN A 216 9.92 -1.63 -22.90
CA ASN A 216 10.31 -0.91 -24.10
C ASN A 216 11.76 -0.40 -24.00
N THR A 217 12.13 0.22 -22.88
CA THR A 217 13.49 0.71 -22.64
C THR A 217 14.50 -0.45 -22.65
N ARG A 218 14.17 -1.60 -22.05
CA ARG A 218 15.02 -2.81 -22.12
C ARG A 218 15.20 -3.29 -23.55
N ALA A 219 14.13 -3.34 -24.34
CA ALA A 219 14.19 -3.73 -25.73
C ALA A 219 15.07 -2.77 -26.55
N GLU A 220 14.98 -1.46 -26.30
CA GLU A 220 15.83 -0.46 -26.94
C GLU A 220 17.31 -0.61 -26.56
N ILE A 221 17.63 -0.80 -25.29
CA ILE A 221 18.99 -1.06 -24.82
C ILE A 221 19.54 -2.36 -25.41
N ALA A 222 18.75 -3.43 -25.50
CA ALA A 222 19.15 -4.68 -26.11
C ALA A 222 19.47 -4.50 -27.60
N ARG A 223 18.64 -3.75 -28.34
CA ARG A 223 18.89 -3.40 -29.74
C ARG A 223 20.17 -2.55 -29.90
N ALA A 224 20.34 -1.54 -29.02
CA ALA A 224 21.51 -0.69 -29.00
C ALA A 224 22.79 -1.50 -28.71
N ASN A 225 22.75 -2.46 -27.77
CA ASN A 225 23.87 -3.34 -27.47
C ASN A 225 24.25 -4.24 -28.63
N ASN A 226 23.28 -4.80 -29.36
CA ASN A 226 23.55 -5.61 -30.55
C ASN A 226 24.18 -4.78 -31.65
N LEU A 227 23.67 -3.59 -31.91
CA LEU A 227 24.22 -2.66 -32.90
C LEU A 227 25.61 -2.18 -32.48
N TYR A 228 25.82 -1.86 -31.21
CA TYR A 228 27.11 -1.45 -30.65
C TYR A 228 28.20 -2.51 -30.87
N ARG A 229 27.90 -3.81 -30.68
CA ARG A 229 28.86 -4.88 -30.97
C ARG A 229 29.30 -4.87 -32.42
N THR A 230 28.38 -4.67 -33.36
CA THR A 230 28.68 -4.58 -34.80
C THR A 230 29.52 -3.34 -35.14
N GLU A 231 29.13 -2.17 -34.61
CA GLU A 231 29.84 -0.93 -34.85
C GLU A 231 31.20 -0.88 -34.13
N LEU A 232 31.36 -1.57 -32.99
CA LEU A 232 32.63 -1.73 -32.28
C LEU A 232 33.67 -2.50 -33.12
N GLU A 233 33.22 -3.57 -33.82
CA GLU A 233 34.08 -4.30 -34.75
C GLU A 233 34.53 -3.41 -35.91
N TRP A 234 33.60 -2.60 -36.47
CA TRP A 234 33.96 -1.62 -37.49
C TRP A 234 34.91 -0.55 -36.95
N MET A 235 34.71 -0.08 -35.75
CA MET A 235 35.58 0.93 -35.09
C MET A 235 37.01 0.40 -34.85
N ARG A 236 37.16 -0.90 -34.56
CA ARG A 236 38.44 -1.59 -34.34
C ARG A 236 39.21 -1.84 -35.64
N ARG A 237 38.53 -1.90 -36.80
CA ARG A 237 39.19 -2.07 -38.09
C ARG A 237 39.96 -0.81 -38.46
N MET A 238 41.20 -0.97 -38.91
CA MET A 238 41.98 0.16 -39.45
C MET A 238 41.39 0.65 -40.77
N PRO A 239 41.40 1.96 -41.06
CA PRO A 239 41.01 2.47 -42.38
C PRO A 239 41.93 1.90 -43.47
N GLN A 240 41.33 1.48 -44.58
CA GLN A 240 42.09 0.99 -45.73
C GLN A 240 42.76 2.17 -46.45
N ALA A 241 44.10 2.08 -46.66
CA ALA A 241 44.92 3.05 -47.35
C ALA A 241 44.67 4.51 -46.84
N ARG A 242 45.12 5.55 -47.39
CA ARG A 242 45.01 6.96 -46.98
C ARG A 242 43.62 7.51 -46.61
N GLY A 243 42.64 6.65 -46.29
CA GLY A 243 41.27 7.03 -45.93
C GLY A 243 41.12 7.35 -44.45
N HIS A 244 40.26 8.31 -44.12
CA HIS A 244 39.76 8.58 -42.74
C HIS A 244 38.42 7.90 -42.53
N LYS A 245 38.13 7.49 -41.29
CA LYS A 245 36.78 7.06 -40.92
C LYS A 245 35.79 8.21 -41.09
N ALA A 246 34.58 7.90 -41.49
CA ALA A 246 33.53 8.91 -41.63
C ALA A 246 33.16 9.48 -40.22
N ARG A 247 33.42 10.79 -40.04
CA ARG A 247 33.24 11.50 -38.76
C ARG A 247 31.80 11.33 -38.20
N TYR A 248 30.78 11.41 -39.06
CA TYR A 248 29.38 11.18 -38.68
C TYR A 248 29.16 9.79 -38.04
N ARG A 249 29.82 8.75 -38.58
CA ARG A 249 29.67 7.38 -38.03
C ARG A 249 30.44 7.20 -36.74
N GLU A 250 31.52 7.93 -36.54
CA GLU A 250 32.23 7.98 -35.27
C GLU A 250 31.38 8.66 -34.17
N GLU A 251 30.79 9.80 -34.50
CA GLU A 251 29.86 10.51 -33.60
C GLU A 251 28.66 9.63 -33.23
N ALA A 252 28.00 8.99 -34.22
CA ALA A 252 26.92 8.05 -33.98
C ALA A 252 27.33 6.83 -33.14
N PHE A 253 28.58 6.36 -33.27
CA PHE A 253 29.12 5.29 -32.43
C PHE A 253 29.18 5.69 -30.96
N TYR A 254 29.64 6.90 -30.62
CA TYR A 254 29.70 7.38 -29.25
C TYR A 254 28.31 7.59 -28.65
N GLU A 255 27.35 8.06 -29.42
CA GLU A 255 25.95 8.14 -28.99
C GLU A 255 25.37 6.74 -28.71
N LEU A 256 25.64 5.79 -29.60
CA LEU A 256 25.23 4.39 -29.45
C LEU A 256 25.89 3.74 -28.25
N GLU A 257 27.19 4.01 -28.01
CA GLU A 257 27.93 3.55 -26.84
C GLU A 257 27.30 4.07 -25.53
N ALA A 258 26.93 5.35 -25.49
CA ALA A 258 26.26 5.95 -24.34
C ALA A 258 24.91 5.28 -24.05
N LYS A 259 24.10 4.98 -25.09
CA LYS A 259 22.84 4.25 -24.96
C LYS A 259 23.04 2.78 -24.55
N ALA A 260 24.04 2.10 -25.14
CA ALA A 260 24.34 0.70 -24.84
C ALA A 260 24.90 0.50 -23.41
N LYS A 261 25.56 1.52 -22.86
CA LYS A 261 26.09 1.52 -21.49
C LYS A 261 25.04 1.84 -20.43
N GLN A 262 23.85 2.32 -20.84
CA GLN A 262 22.74 2.48 -19.90
C GLN A 262 22.38 1.11 -19.33
N ARG A 263 22.55 0.96 -18.03
CA ARG A 263 22.12 -0.26 -17.30
C ARG A 263 20.79 0.04 -16.64
N ILE A 264 19.74 -0.66 -17.07
CA ILE A 264 18.59 -0.86 -16.19
C ILE A 264 19.05 -1.87 -15.16
N GLU A 265 19.08 -1.50 -13.89
CA GLU A 265 19.38 -2.45 -12.83
C GLU A 265 18.38 -3.59 -12.86
N GLU A 266 18.80 -4.73 -13.41
CA GLU A 266 17.98 -5.93 -13.44
C GLU A 266 18.03 -6.57 -12.04
N ARG A 267 16.88 -6.75 -11.45
CA ARG A 267 16.71 -7.67 -10.32
C ARG A 267 16.83 -9.10 -10.83
N GLN A 268 18.05 -9.61 -11.01
CA GLN A 268 18.28 -10.96 -11.52
C GLN A 268 18.20 -12.05 -10.44
N VAL A 269 18.11 -11.67 -9.17
CA VAL A 269 18.15 -12.65 -8.08
C VAL A 269 16.85 -12.60 -7.29
N ARG A 270 16.04 -13.66 -7.41
CA ARG A 270 15.00 -13.93 -6.40
C ARG A 270 15.70 -14.43 -5.14
N LEU A 271 15.48 -13.75 -4.04
CA LEU A 271 15.91 -14.19 -2.72
C LEU A 271 15.06 -15.41 -2.32
N LYS A 272 15.53 -16.61 -2.66
CA LYS A 272 15.05 -17.82 -2.00
C LYS A 272 15.87 -17.95 -0.72
N SER A 273 15.28 -17.63 0.42
CA SER A 273 15.89 -17.91 1.72
C SER A 273 16.14 -19.40 1.85
N SER A 274 17.29 -19.77 2.44
CA SER A 274 17.56 -21.17 2.77
C SER A 274 16.48 -21.69 3.70
N ASN A 275 16.11 -22.97 3.58
CA ASN A 275 15.26 -23.67 4.52
C ASN A 275 15.93 -23.66 5.91
N VAL A 276 15.75 -22.58 6.67
CA VAL A 276 16.14 -22.59 8.07
C VAL A 276 15.20 -23.57 8.78
N TYR A 277 15.79 -24.58 9.40
CA TYR A 277 15.01 -25.57 10.14
C TYR A 277 14.12 -24.89 11.18
N ILE A 278 12.83 -25.17 11.11
CA ILE A 278 11.84 -24.76 12.12
C ILE A 278 11.16 -26.01 12.65
N GLY A 279 11.15 -26.19 13.96
CA GLY A 279 10.52 -27.33 14.62
C GLY A 279 9.02 -27.39 14.40
N SER A 280 8.37 -28.44 14.92
CA SER A 280 6.90 -28.56 14.86
C SER A 280 6.18 -27.57 15.78
N LYS A 281 6.80 -27.26 16.91
CA LYS A 281 6.29 -26.28 17.87
C LYS A 281 6.83 -24.89 17.53
N ILE A 282 5.94 -23.95 17.26
CA ILE A 282 6.28 -22.55 16.99
C ILE A 282 6.09 -21.73 18.26
N PHE A 283 4.86 -21.35 18.58
CA PHE A 283 4.49 -20.84 19.89
C PHE A 283 3.02 -21.14 20.19
N GLU A 284 2.73 -21.23 21.47
CA GLU A 284 1.38 -21.39 22.00
C GLU A 284 1.13 -20.30 23.05
N CYS A 285 0.05 -19.54 22.84
CA CYS A 285 -0.47 -18.62 23.84
C CYS A 285 -1.42 -19.39 24.75
N GLN A 286 -1.08 -19.59 26.01
CA GLN A 286 -1.89 -20.35 26.96
C GLN A 286 -2.59 -19.40 27.93
N TYR A 287 -3.86 -19.04 27.63
CA TYR A 287 -4.74 -18.22 28.47
C TYR A 287 -4.09 -16.91 28.92
N VAL A 288 -3.52 -16.19 27.94
CA VAL A 288 -2.76 -14.97 28.21
C VAL A 288 -3.71 -13.82 28.47
N SER A 289 -3.51 -13.13 29.58
CA SER A 289 -4.22 -11.90 29.91
C SER A 289 -3.24 -10.77 30.21
N LYS A 290 -3.60 -9.55 29.80
CA LYS A 290 -2.84 -8.33 30.06
C LYS A 290 -3.75 -7.13 30.21
N ARG A 291 -3.48 -6.32 31.25
CA ARG A 291 -4.20 -5.08 31.52
C ARG A 291 -3.17 -3.98 31.86
N PHE A 292 -3.51 -2.76 31.51
CA PHE A 292 -2.81 -1.57 31.96
C PHE A 292 -3.86 -0.64 32.57
N ASP A 293 -3.75 -0.40 33.87
CA ASP A 293 -4.73 0.35 34.65
C ASP A 293 -6.15 -0.18 34.40
N ASP A 294 -7.04 0.64 33.83
CA ASP A 294 -8.42 0.25 33.49
C ASP A 294 -8.56 -0.38 32.11
N LYS A 295 -7.50 -0.40 31.29
CA LYS A 295 -7.55 -0.89 29.92
C LYS A 295 -7.17 -2.36 29.81
N ILE A 296 -8.13 -3.18 29.36
CA ILE A 296 -7.90 -4.59 29.07
C ILE A 296 -7.32 -4.71 27.66
N ILE A 297 -6.14 -5.32 27.54
CA ILE A 297 -5.47 -5.56 26.25
C ILE A 297 -5.75 -6.96 25.74
N LEU A 298 -5.66 -7.96 26.62
CA LEU A 298 -5.94 -9.37 26.35
C LEU A 298 -6.74 -9.95 27.53
N ASN A 299 -7.67 -10.83 27.20
CA ASN A 299 -8.45 -11.54 28.20
C ASN A 299 -8.53 -13.03 27.85
N ASP A 300 -7.87 -13.88 28.65
CA ASP A 300 -7.81 -15.35 28.50
C ASP A 300 -7.56 -15.83 27.06
N PHE A 301 -6.65 -15.15 26.36
CA PHE A 301 -6.37 -15.43 24.97
C PHE A 301 -5.61 -16.76 24.83
N TYR A 302 -6.18 -17.67 24.04
CA TYR A 302 -5.56 -18.93 23.65
C TYR A 302 -5.37 -18.97 22.14
N TYR A 303 -4.14 -19.28 21.70
CA TYR A 303 -3.82 -19.43 20.28
C TYR A 303 -2.63 -20.37 20.09
N ASN A 304 -2.70 -21.25 19.08
CA ASN A 304 -1.61 -22.14 18.72
C ASN A 304 -1.16 -21.81 17.29
N PHE A 305 0.05 -21.26 17.17
CA PHE A 305 0.60 -20.80 15.90
C PHE A 305 1.16 -21.96 15.09
N SER A 306 0.76 -22.06 13.82
CA SER A 306 1.13 -23.15 12.92
C SER A 306 2.44 -22.88 12.20
N ARG A 307 3.07 -23.95 11.68
CA ARG A 307 4.28 -23.81 10.83
C ARG A 307 3.95 -23.12 9.51
N PHE A 308 4.85 -22.22 9.10
CA PHE A 308 4.74 -21.45 7.86
C PHE A 308 3.52 -20.53 7.76
N GLU A 309 2.83 -20.34 8.85
CA GLU A 309 1.69 -19.44 8.93
C GLU A 309 2.15 -17.99 8.76
N LYS A 310 1.40 -17.24 7.96
CA LYS A 310 1.60 -15.81 7.72
C LYS A 310 0.40 -15.06 8.23
N MET A 311 0.51 -14.59 9.46
CA MET A 311 -0.56 -13.94 10.21
C MET A 311 -0.48 -12.43 10.12
N GLY A 312 -1.63 -11.81 9.85
CA GLY A 312 -1.80 -10.37 9.97
C GLY A 312 -2.49 -9.99 11.28
N ILE A 313 -2.02 -8.93 11.91
CA ILE A 313 -2.67 -8.34 13.09
C ILE A 313 -3.27 -6.99 12.68
N VAL A 314 -4.60 -6.87 12.80
CA VAL A 314 -5.35 -5.66 12.45
C VAL A 314 -6.19 -5.18 13.63
N GLY A 315 -6.53 -3.90 13.64
CA GLY A 315 -7.35 -3.28 14.68
C GLY A 315 -7.03 -1.80 14.84
N ASN A 316 -7.89 -1.08 15.55
CA ASN A 316 -7.75 0.36 15.78
C ASN A 316 -6.46 0.68 16.57
N ASN A 317 -6.03 1.93 16.51
CA ASN A 317 -4.87 2.36 17.27
C ASN A 317 -5.15 2.26 18.77
N GLY A 318 -4.15 1.76 19.51
CA GLY A 318 -4.23 1.58 20.95
C GLY A 318 -5.03 0.35 21.42
N THR A 319 -5.42 -0.58 20.55
CA THR A 319 -6.08 -1.84 20.95
C THR A 319 -5.13 -2.90 21.54
N GLY A 320 -3.81 -2.63 21.53
CA GLY A 320 -2.82 -3.52 22.15
C GLY A 320 -2.01 -4.38 21.17
N LYS A 321 -2.06 -4.10 19.86
CA LYS A 321 -1.31 -4.83 18.83
C LYS A 321 0.19 -4.93 19.14
N SER A 322 0.86 -3.78 19.30
CA SER A 322 2.30 -3.75 19.63
C SER A 322 2.61 -4.31 21.01
N THR A 323 1.67 -4.22 21.97
CA THR A 323 1.81 -4.84 23.30
C THR A 323 1.81 -6.37 23.18
N PHE A 324 0.94 -6.93 22.35
CA PHE A 324 0.92 -8.37 22.07
C PHE A 324 2.25 -8.84 21.48
N VAL A 325 2.77 -8.09 20.49
CA VAL A 325 4.09 -8.38 19.90
C VAL A 325 5.20 -8.31 20.96
N LYS A 326 5.23 -7.26 21.78
CA LYS A 326 6.23 -7.12 22.86
C LYS A 326 6.13 -8.24 23.91
N MET A 327 4.92 -8.74 24.21
CA MET A 327 4.75 -9.91 25.09
C MET A 327 5.26 -11.20 24.45
N LEU A 328 5.00 -11.42 23.16
CA LEU A 328 5.51 -12.57 22.41
C LEU A 328 7.05 -12.58 22.38
N LEU A 329 7.68 -11.42 22.27
CA LEU A 329 9.13 -11.27 22.29
C LEU A 329 9.75 -11.32 23.70
N GLY A 330 8.91 -11.36 24.75
CA GLY A 330 9.35 -11.39 26.14
C GLY A 330 9.78 -10.05 26.70
N GLU A 331 9.54 -8.93 25.99
CA GLU A 331 9.86 -7.58 26.47
C GLU A 331 8.87 -7.09 27.54
N VAL A 332 7.62 -7.57 27.47
CA VAL A 332 6.56 -7.28 28.45
C VAL A 332 6.03 -8.60 29.01
N ALA A 333 5.97 -8.73 30.33
CA ALA A 333 5.40 -9.92 30.97
C ALA A 333 3.86 -9.88 30.90
N PRO A 334 3.17 -10.99 30.62
CA PRO A 334 1.73 -11.11 30.79
C PRO A 334 1.37 -11.08 32.29
N ASP A 335 0.13 -10.70 32.61
CA ASP A 335 -0.36 -10.70 34.00
C ASP A 335 -0.80 -12.12 34.43
N SER A 336 -1.35 -12.89 33.49
CA SER A 336 -1.63 -14.32 33.65
C SER A 336 -1.40 -15.08 32.35
N GLY A 337 -1.29 -16.41 32.46
CA GLY A 337 -0.96 -17.25 31.33
C GLY A 337 0.52 -17.21 30.96
N LYS A 338 0.88 -17.79 29.81
CA LYS A 338 2.26 -17.83 29.32
C LYS A 338 2.31 -18.00 27.81
N PHE A 339 3.42 -17.55 27.20
CA PHE A 339 3.83 -17.91 25.87
C PHE A 339 4.79 -19.09 25.93
N ASP A 340 4.44 -20.19 25.30
CA ASP A 340 5.29 -21.39 25.23
C ASP A 340 5.91 -21.45 23.84
N ILE A 341 7.16 -20.99 23.71
CA ILE A 341 7.88 -20.78 22.44
C ILE A 341 8.79 -21.98 22.17
N GLY A 342 8.80 -22.45 20.92
CA GLY A 342 9.67 -23.53 20.49
C GLY A 342 11.16 -23.15 20.53
N GLU A 343 12.03 -24.06 21.00
CA GLU A 343 13.48 -23.82 21.15
C GLU A 343 14.18 -23.46 19.82
N THR A 344 13.62 -23.87 18.68
CA THR A 344 14.20 -23.64 17.36
C THR A 344 13.80 -22.29 16.76
N VAL A 345 12.90 -21.54 17.41
CA VAL A 345 12.39 -20.26 16.91
C VAL A 345 13.46 -19.18 17.08
N ARG A 346 13.76 -18.48 15.97
CA ARG A 346 14.65 -17.33 15.94
C ARG A 346 13.89 -16.12 15.44
N PHE A 347 13.52 -15.23 16.33
CA PHE A 347 12.78 -14.03 16.00
C PHE A 347 13.66 -13.01 15.27
N GLY A 348 13.14 -12.45 14.17
CA GLY A 348 13.59 -11.21 13.59
C GLY A 348 12.52 -10.16 13.82
N TYR A 349 12.76 -9.18 14.65
CA TYR A 349 11.80 -8.13 14.99
C TYR A 349 12.14 -6.81 14.31
N PHE A 350 11.20 -6.32 13.54
CA PHE A 350 11.23 -4.98 12.96
C PHE A 350 10.23 -4.11 13.71
N SER A 351 10.73 -3.28 14.63
CA SER A 351 9.89 -2.45 15.50
C SER A 351 9.48 -1.13 14.87
N GLN A 352 8.38 -0.56 15.31
CA GLN A 352 7.93 0.76 14.90
C GLN A 352 8.92 1.87 15.30
N GLU A 353 9.57 1.75 16.46
CA GLU A 353 10.52 2.75 16.97
C GLU A 353 11.84 2.81 16.17
N GLY A 354 12.18 1.74 15.43
CA GLY A 354 13.41 1.65 14.66
C GLY A 354 14.66 1.35 15.49
N LEU A 355 15.81 1.32 14.85
CA LEU A 355 17.13 1.13 15.47
C LEU A 355 17.90 2.45 15.42
N LYS A 356 18.58 2.78 16.51
CA LYS A 356 19.53 3.90 16.55
C LYS A 356 20.88 3.41 16.04
N PHE A 357 21.28 3.86 14.86
CA PHE A 357 22.59 3.59 14.32
C PHE A 357 23.62 4.58 14.83
N ARG A 358 24.89 4.21 14.79
CA ARG A 358 25.99 5.17 14.95
C ARG A 358 26.14 5.95 13.67
N ASP A 359 26.15 7.25 13.79
CA ASP A 359 26.22 8.16 12.63
C ASP A 359 27.57 8.08 11.88
N ASP A 360 28.62 7.63 12.54
CA ASP A 360 30.00 7.50 12.03
C ASP A 360 30.28 6.18 11.28
N GLN A 361 29.33 5.25 11.22
CA GLN A 361 29.45 3.98 10.50
C GLN A 361 29.01 4.13 9.03
N LYS A 362 29.61 3.32 8.15
CA LYS A 362 29.13 3.18 6.78
C LYS A 362 28.01 2.15 6.71
N VAL A 363 27.14 2.32 5.71
CA VAL A 363 26.00 1.41 5.49
C VAL A 363 26.45 -0.04 5.33
N ILE A 364 27.50 -0.28 4.54
CA ILE A 364 28.03 -1.63 4.30
C ILE A 364 28.60 -2.26 5.57
N ASP A 365 29.29 -1.48 6.40
CA ASP A 365 29.95 -1.99 7.61
C ASP A 365 28.91 -2.52 8.60
N ILE A 366 27.76 -1.85 8.75
CA ILE A 366 26.66 -2.28 9.62
C ILE A 366 26.13 -3.67 9.23
N ILE A 367 26.04 -3.95 7.94
CA ILE A 367 25.54 -5.24 7.46
C ILE A 367 26.64 -6.31 7.57
N THR A 368 27.89 -5.99 7.26
CA THR A 368 29.02 -6.94 7.40
C THR A 368 29.34 -7.28 8.85
N ASP A 369 29.11 -6.35 9.80
CA ASP A 369 29.20 -6.63 11.24
C ASP A 369 28.21 -7.71 11.71
N ILE A 370 27.09 -7.92 10.98
CA ILE A 370 26.11 -8.95 11.28
C ILE A 370 26.50 -10.27 10.61
N ALA A 371 26.75 -10.23 9.29
CA ALA A 371 27.22 -11.37 8.51
C ALA A 371 27.81 -10.91 7.17
N ASP A 372 28.86 -11.60 6.69
CA ASP A 372 29.48 -11.33 5.40
C ASP A 372 28.60 -11.76 4.22
N TYR A 373 27.76 -12.77 4.42
CA TYR A 373 26.86 -13.33 3.42
C TYR A 373 25.60 -13.93 4.05
N ILE A 374 24.53 -14.00 3.24
CA ILE A 374 23.32 -14.78 3.53
C ILE A 374 23.36 -16.07 2.72
N ASP A 375 23.05 -17.18 3.34
CA ASP A 375 22.83 -18.46 2.66
C ASP A 375 21.42 -18.48 2.02
N LEU A 376 21.39 -18.67 0.69
CA LEU A 376 20.17 -18.78 -0.09
C LEU A 376 19.71 -20.23 -0.28
N GLY A 377 20.40 -21.19 0.36
CA GLY A 377 20.18 -22.63 0.16
C GLY A 377 20.83 -23.17 -1.12
N GLY A 378 21.02 -24.51 -1.13
CA GLY A 378 21.64 -25.18 -2.27
C GLY A 378 23.08 -24.75 -2.57
N GLY A 379 23.82 -24.24 -1.56
CA GLY A 379 25.20 -23.78 -1.71
C GLY A 379 25.34 -22.40 -2.38
N LYS A 380 24.25 -21.67 -2.53
CA LYS A 380 24.29 -20.29 -3.06
C LYS A 380 24.36 -19.30 -1.90
N HIS A 381 25.32 -18.39 -1.97
CA HIS A 381 25.50 -17.33 -1.01
C HIS A 381 25.33 -15.97 -1.68
N MET A 382 24.78 -15.01 -0.96
CA MET A 382 24.68 -13.61 -1.37
C MET A 382 25.51 -12.75 -0.41
N THR A 383 26.44 -11.97 -0.96
CA THR A 383 27.26 -11.07 -0.14
C THR A 383 26.44 -9.91 0.42
N ALA A 384 26.92 -9.30 1.50
CA ALA A 384 26.30 -8.12 2.10
C ALA A 384 26.05 -6.99 1.07
N SER A 385 27.01 -6.74 0.16
CA SER A 385 26.85 -5.73 -0.90
C SER A 385 25.76 -6.10 -1.92
N GLN A 386 25.66 -7.37 -2.34
CA GLN A 386 24.60 -7.84 -3.23
C GLN A 386 23.23 -7.76 -2.55
N PHE A 387 23.15 -8.06 -1.26
CA PHE A 387 21.93 -7.95 -0.47
C PHE A 387 21.46 -6.50 -0.34
N LEU A 388 22.37 -5.57 -0.05
CA LEU A 388 22.05 -4.13 -0.05
C LEU A 388 21.59 -3.65 -1.43
N ASN A 389 22.23 -4.09 -2.52
CA ASN A 389 21.78 -3.81 -3.88
C ASN A 389 20.36 -4.33 -4.15
N TYR A 390 20.02 -5.53 -3.65
CA TYR A 390 18.68 -6.09 -3.77
C TYR A 390 17.64 -5.17 -3.12
N PHE A 391 17.98 -4.55 -1.98
CA PHE A 391 17.14 -3.56 -1.30
C PHE A 391 17.38 -2.12 -1.79
N LEU A 392 17.86 -1.95 -3.03
CA LEU A 392 18.00 -0.65 -3.70
C LEU A 392 18.97 0.32 -3.00
N PHE A 393 20.03 -0.17 -2.38
CA PHE A 393 21.16 0.66 -2.01
C PHE A 393 22.19 0.62 -3.13
N SER A 394 22.41 1.74 -3.83
CA SER A 394 23.44 1.81 -4.87
C SER A 394 24.85 1.58 -4.28
N PRO A 395 25.84 1.15 -5.07
CA PRO A 395 27.20 0.97 -4.60
C PRO A 395 27.79 2.22 -3.93
N GLU A 396 27.43 3.40 -4.40
CA GLU A 396 27.83 4.67 -3.80
C GLU A 396 27.20 4.89 -2.41
N GLN A 397 25.89 4.61 -2.30
CA GLN A 397 25.14 4.71 -1.02
C GLN A 397 25.67 3.71 0.02
N GLN A 398 26.09 2.50 -0.38
CA GLN A 398 26.64 1.49 0.52
C GLN A 398 27.92 1.98 1.24
N HIS A 399 28.70 2.83 0.60
CA HIS A 399 29.93 3.40 1.18
C HIS A 399 29.71 4.75 1.88
N ASN A 400 28.48 5.30 1.84
CA ASN A 400 28.13 6.50 2.58
C ASN A 400 27.99 6.24 4.08
N TYR A 401 28.19 7.29 4.87
CA TYR A 401 27.92 7.27 6.30
C TYR A 401 26.41 7.36 6.59
N VAL A 402 25.97 6.75 7.69
CA VAL A 402 24.56 6.69 8.08
C VAL A 402 23.95 8.06 8.31
N TYR A 403 24.71 9.06 8.79
CA TYR A 403 24.18 10.42 8.99
C TYR A 403 23.71 11.09 7.69
N LYS A 404 24.20 10.64 6.52
CA LYS A 404 23.79 11.15 5.20
C LYS A 404 22.51 10.53 4.68
N LEU A 405 22.03 9.46 5.30
CA LEU A 405 20.81 8.78 4.87
C LEU A 405 19.56 9.55 5.32
N SER A 406 18.58 9.58 4.45
CA SER A 406 17.20 10.02 4.78
C SER A 406 16.55 9.09 5.81
N GLY A 407 15.47 9.54 6.45
CA GLY A 407 14.70 8.73 7.41
C GLY A 407 14.23 7.40 6.82
N GLY A 408 13.67 7.43 5.61
CA GLY A 408 13.24 6.22 4.91
C GLY A 408 14.39 5.28 4.54
N GLU A 409 15.58 5.81 4.16
CA GLU A 409 16.76 4.98 3.90
C GLU A 409 17.30 4.35 5.19
N LYS A 410 17.30 5.08 6.32
CA LYS A 410 17.62 4.50 7.64
C LYS A 410 16.66 3.39 8.03
N ARG A 411 15.37 3.57 7.75
CA ARG A 411 14.34 2.56 7.99
C ARG A 411 14.56 1.31 7.13
N LYS A 412 14.88 1.50 5.85
CA LYS A 412 15.25 0.43 4.92
C LYS A 412 16.52 -0.31 5.36
N LEU A 413 17.55 0.41 5.84
CA LEU A 413 18.75 -0.20 6.41
C LEU A 413 18.42 -1.04 7.64
N TYR A 414 17.56 -0.56 8.52
CA TYR A 414 17.11 -1.33 9.68
C TYR A 414 16.43 -2.64 9.25
N LEU A 415 15.55 -2.60 8.26
CA LEU A 415 14.95 -3.82 7.70
C LEU A 415 16.04 -4.80 7.22
N CYS A 416 17.03 -4.30 6.48
CA CYS A 416 18.16 -5.11 6.02
C CYS A 416 18.92 -5.77 7.19
N THR A 417 19.12 -5.07 8.32
CA THR A 417 19.79 -5.65 9.50
C THR A 417 18.98 -6.77 10.15
N VAL A 418 17.65 -6.65 10.15
CA VAL A 418 16.77 -7.70 10.69
C VAL A 418 16.81 -8.96 9.81
N LEU A 419 16.71 -8.78 8.50
CA LEU A 419 16.70 -9.89 7.54
C LEU A 419 18.07 -10.57 7.43
N MET A 420 19.17 -9.81 7.56
CA MET A 420 20.54 -10.34 7.51
C MET A 420 20.85 -11.33 8.63
N LYS A 421 20.16 -11.24 9.78
CA LYS A 421 20.28 -12.19 10.87
C LYS A 421 19.71 -13.58 10.54
N ASN A 422 19.13 -13.75 9.36
CA ASN A 422 18.52 -14.99 8.87
C ASN A 422 17.54 -15.62 9.88
N PRO A 423 16.49 -14.89 10.32
CA PRO A 423 15.49 -15.41 11.23
C PRO A 423 14.62 -16.47 10.54
N ASN A 424 13.98 -17.36 11.32
CA ASN A 424 12.96 -18.27 10.83
C ASN A 424 11.54 -17.87 11.25
N PHE A 425 11.44 -16.80 12.06
CA PHE A 425 10.20 -16.17 12.46
C PHE A 425 10.34 -14.65 12.37
N LEU A 426 9.61 -14.03 11.46
CA LEU A 426 9.62 -12.58 11.28
C LEU A 426 8.42 -11.94 11.96
N VAL A 427 8.68 -10.89 12.73
CA VAL A 427 7.67 -10.03 13.33
C VAL A 427 7.90 -8.61 12.80
N LEU A 428 6.93 -8.10 12.05
CA LEU A 428 7.00 -6.80 11.39
C LEU A 428 5.92 -5.88 11.96
N ASP A 429 6.33 -4.87 12.73
CA ASP A 429 5.41 -3.88 13.32
C ASP A 429 5.43 -2.59 12.50
N GLU A 430 4.34 -2.32 11.76
CA GLU A 430 4.17 -1.23 10.81
C GLU A 430 5.34 -1.09 9.83
N PRO A 431 5.67 -2.15 9.04
CA PRO A 431 6.80 -2.10 8.12
C PRO A 431 6.55 -1.16 6.93
N THR A 432 5.31 -0.83 6.66
CA THR A 432 4.88 -0.01 5.52
C THR A 432 5.11 1.47 5.74
N ASN A 433 5.22 1.91 7.00
CA ASN A 433 5.53 3.29 7.33
C ASN A 433 6.96 3.63 6.93
N ASP A 434 7.15 4.76 6.28
CA ASP A 434 8.46 5.32 5.85
C ASP A 434 9.25 4.50 4.81
N LEU A 435 8.73 3.35 4.34
CA LEU A 435 9.32 2.61 3.21
C LEU A 435 8.69 3.04 1.89
N ASP A 436 9.51 3.25 0.86
CA ASP A 436 8.99 3.55 -0.47
C ASP A 436 8.32 2.32 -1.13
N ILE A 437 7.44 2.59 -2.09
CA ILE A 437 6.64 1.58 -2.78
C ILE A 437 7.52 0.48 -3.42
N GLN A 438 8.71 0.84 -3.93
CA GLN A 438 9.61 -0.14 -4.55
C GLN A 438 10.25 -1.06 -3.51
N THR A 439 10.67 -0.50 -2.36
CA THR A 439 11.17 -1.30 -1.23
C THR A 439 10.08 -2.21 -0.67
N LEU A 440 8.82 -1.72 -0.58
CA LEU A 440 7.68 -2.53 -0.18
C LEU A 440 7.43 -3.71 -1.14
N GLN A 441 7.53 -3.49 -2.46
CA GLN A 441 7.42 -4.57 -3.45
C GLN A 441 8.49 -5.65 -3.26
N ILE A 442 9.74 -5.22 -2.96
CA ILE A 442 10.83 -6.16 -2.68
C ILE A 442 10.54 -6.97 -1.41
N LEU A 443 10.06 -6.30 -0.38
CA LEU A 443 9.71 -6.96 0.89
C LEU A 443 8.57 -7.96 0.70
N GLU A 444 7.53 -7.60 -0.07
CA GLU A 444 6.43 -8.50 -0.42
C GLU A 444 6.93 -9.77 -1.14
N GLU A 445 7.74 -9.60 -2.19
CA GLU A 445 8.34 -10.72 -2.92
C GLU A 445 9.19 -11.61 -1.99
N TYR A 446 9.97 -11.00 -1.11
CA TYR A 446 10.77 -11.73 -0.12
C TYR A 446 9.89 -12.52 0.85
N LEU A 447 8.82 -11.89 1.38
CA LEU A 447 7.92 -12.53 2.35
C LEU A 447 7.05 -13.62 1.73
N GLN A 448 6.68 -13.51 0.44
CA GLN A 448 5.96 -14.57 -0.27
C GLN A 448 6.78 -15.86 -0.38
N ASP A 449 8.07 -15.72 -0.69
CA ASP A 449 9.00 -16.85 -0.81
C ASP A 449 9.67 -17.24 0.52
N PHE A 450 9.37 -16.52 1.62
CA PHE A 450 9.99 -16.77 2.93
C PHE A 450 9.53 -18.11 3.52
N PRO A 451 10.48 -19.05 3.78
CA PRO A 451 10.17 -20.40 4.25
C PRO A 451 10.04 -20.48 5.79
N GLY A 452 9.55 -19.44 6.42
CA GLY A 452 9.36 -19.33 7.86
C GLY A 452 7.98 -18.81 8.21
N CYS A 453 7.80 -18.51 9.48
CA CYS A 453 6.58 -17.91 10.01
C CYS A 453 6.68 -16.38 9.97
N VAL A 454 5.55 -15.71 9.75
CA VAL A 454 5.49 -14.24 9.69
C VAL A 454 4.31 -13.73 10.51
N ILE A 455 4.56 -12.72 11.33
CA ILE A 455 3.52 -11.87 11.90
C ILE A 455 3.71 -10.46 11.36
N VAL A 456 2.65 -9.89 10.80
CA VAL A 456 2.63 -8.51 10.32
C VAL A 456 1.56 -7.72 11.04
N VAL A 457 1.96 -6.61 11.65
CA VAL A 457 1.03 -5.57 12.11
C VAL A 457 1.10 -4.47 11.07
N SER A 458 0.03 -4.20 10.34
CA SER A 458 0.00 -3.11 9.34
C SER A 458 -1.41 -2.59 9.08
N HIS A 459 -1.49 -1.35 8.66
CA HIS A 459 -2.69 -0.70 8.15
C HIS A 459 -2.72 -0.67 6.60
N ASP A 460 -1.65 -1.10 5.93
CA ASP A 460 -1.59 -1.21 4.46
C ASP A 460 -2.32 -2.48 4.00
N ARG A 461 -3.49 -2.27 3.39
CA ARG A 461 -4.38 -3.33 2.88
C ARG A 461 -3.70 -4.15 1.79
N TYR A 462 -3.02 -3.48 0.86
CA TYR A 462 -2.37 -4.12 -0.27
C TYR A 462 -1.24 -5.05 0.17
N PHE A 463 -0.45 -4.60 1.16
CA PHE A 463 0.60 -5.40 1.76
C PHE A 463 0.02 -6.63 2.48
N MET A 464 -1.05 -6.42 3.26
CA MET A 464 -1.72 -7.50 3.98
C MET A 464 -2.29 -8.55 3.03
N ASP A 465 -3.02 -8.13 1.98
CA ASP A 465 -3.62 -9.06 1.01
C ASP A 465 -2.59 -9.90 0.24
N LYS A 466 -1.37 -9.38 0.06
CA LYS A 466 -0.30 -10.11 -0.64
C LYS A 466 0.51 -11.05 0.24
N VAL A 467 0.64 -10.74 1.53
CA VAL A 467 1.59 -11.41 2.43
C VAL A 467 0.90 -12.37 3.38
N VAL A 468 -0.31 -12.04 3.85
CA VAL A 468 -0.97 -12.80 4.92
C VAL A 468 -2.16 -13.61 4.39
N ASP A 469 -2.35 -14.77 4.99
CA ASP A 469 -3.45 -15.71 4.72
C ASP A 469 -4.39 -15.89 5.92
N HIS A 470 -4.07 -15.26 7.05
CA HIS A 470 -4.78 -15.38 8.31
C HIS A 470 -4.74 -14.05 9.09
N LEU A 471 -5.84 -13.66 9.76
CA LEU A 471 -5.94 -12.40 10.50
C LEU A 471 -6.35 -12.59 11.95
N LEU A 472 -5.64 -11.91 12.87
CA LEU A 472 -6.09 -11.63 14.22
C LEU A 472 -6.60 -10.20 14.31
N VAL A 473 -7.88 -10.05 14.55
CA VAL A 473 -8.57 -8.75 14.59
C VAL A 473 -8.75 -8.31 16.05
N PHE A 474 -8.03 -7.28 16.45
CA PHE A 474 -8.11 -6.67 17.76
C PHE A 474 -9.24 -5.65 17.81
N LYS A 475 -10.37 -6.03 18.41
CA LYS A 475 -11.56 -5.16 18.51
C LYS A 475 -11.48 -4.15 19.67
N GLY A 476 -10.58 -4.36 20.60
CA GLY A 476 -10.49 -3.64 21.87
C GLY A 476 -11.12 -4.42 23.03
N GLU A 477 -10.98 -3.90 24.25
CA GLU A 477 -11.49 -4.50 25.51
C GLU A 477 -11.09 -5.97 25.72
N GLY A 478 -9.95 -6.36 25.15
CA GLY A 478 -9.43 -7.73 25.25
C GLY A 478 -10.05 -8.74 24.29
N GLU A 479 -11.00 -8.31 23.43
CA GLU A 479 -11.59 -9.19 22.42
C GLU A 479 -10.71 -9.28 21.18
N ILE A 480 -10.33 -10.51 20.82
CA ILE A 480 -9.62 -10.82 19.59
C ILE A 480 -10.47 -11.78 18.76
N GLN A 481 -10.73 -11.43 17.52
CA GLN A 481 -11.39 -12.29 16.55
C GLN A 481 -10.37 -12.92 15.64
N ASP A 482 -10.39 -14.23 15.56
CA ASP A 482 -9.65 -15.02 14.60
C ASP A 482 -10.44 -15.09 13.27
N PHE A 483 -9.78 -14.79 12.15
CA PHE A 483 -10.40 -14.81 10.83
C PHE A 483 -9.49 -15.52 9.82
N PRO A 484 -9.89 -16.69 9.31
CA PRO A 484 -9.15 -17.41 8.28
C PRO A 484 -9.40 -16.73 6.92
N GLY A 485 -8.45 -15.94 6.44
CA GLY A 485 -8.52 -15.24 5.17
C GLY A 485 -7.71 -13.96 5.15
N ASN A 486 -7.66 -13.33 3.98
CA ASN A 486 -6.94 -12.08 3.80
C ASN A 486 -7.78 -10.86 4.23
N TYR A 487 -7.17 -9.69 4.15
CA TYR A 487 -7.79 -8.45 4.62
C TYR A 487 -9.04 -8.05 3.80
N THR A 488 -9.02 -8.20 2.48
CA THR A 488 -10.17 -7.87 1.61
C THR A 488 -11.37 -8.76 1.95
N GLN A 489 -11.17 -10.07 2.13
CA GLN A 489 -12.23 -11.00 2.55
C GLN A 489 -12.84 -10.64 3.91
N PHE A 490 -12.00 -10.24 4.87
CA PHE A 490 -12.46 -9.77 6.17
C PHE A 490 -13.34 -8.52 6.05
N ARG A 491 -12.97 -7.56 5.20
CA ARG A 491 -13.75 -6.33 4.99
C ARG A 491 -15.09 -6.60 4.32
N ASP A 492 -15.13 -7.49 3.36
CA ASP A 492 -16.37 -7.88 2.70
C ASP A 492 -17.32 -8.58 3.70
N PHE A 493 -16.77 -9.45 4.53
CA PHE A 493 -17.52 -10.07 5.63
C PHE A 493 -18.09 -9.02 6.60
N GLN A 494 -17.29 -8.01 7.01
CA GLN A 494 -17.77 -6.92 7.86
C GLN A 494 -18.88 -6.10 7.20
N LYS A 495 -18.75 -5.76 5.91
CA LYS A 495 -19.77 -5.02 5.16
C LYS A 495 -21.08 -5.80 5.04
N MET A 496 -21.02 -7.11 4.86
CA MET A 496 -22.22 -7.97 4.85
C MET A 496 -22.89 -7.96 6.21
N LYS A 497 -22.12 -8.14 7.29
CA LYS A 497 -22.65 -8.15 8.66
C LYS A 497 -23.29 -6.82 9.06
N SER A 498 -22.67 -5.68 8.72
CA SER A 498 -23.24 -4.36 9.00
C SER A 498 -24.56 -4.10 8.25
N LYS A 499 -24.68 -4.55 6.99
CA LYS A 499 -25.92 -4.46 6.22
C LYS A 499 -27.03 -5.31 6.83
N GLU A 500 -26.72 -6.50 7.35
CA GLU A 500 -27.68 -7.36 8.05
C GLU A 500 -28.14 -6.73 9.36
N GLU A 501 -27.24 -6.10 10.12
CA GLU A 501 -27.57 -5.40 11.38
C GLU A 501 -28.40 -4.13 11.13
N GLU A 502 -28.16 -3.39 10.05
CA GLU A 502 -28.98 -2.23 9.67
C GLU A 502 -30.40 -2.63 9.24
N GLN A 503 -30.55 -3.76 8.56
CA GLN A 503 -31.87 -4.28 8.18
C GLN A 503 -32.67 -4.82 9.37
N GLN A 504 -32.02 -5.13 10.48
CA GLN A 504 -32.64 -5.63 11.72
C GLN A 504 -33.03 -4.52 12.71
N LYS A 505 -32.65 -3.25 12.49
CA LYS A 505 -33.05 -2.12 13.34
C LYS A 505 -34.50 -1.70 12.99
N PRO A 506 -35.45 -1.79 13.93
CA PRO A 506 -36.83 -1.33 13.68
C PRO A 506 -36.83 0.18 13.50
N SER A 507 -37.40 0.65 12.40
CA SER A 507 -37.57 2.08 12.10
C SER A 507 -38.39 2.78 13.19
N LYS A 508 -37.72 3.52 14.07
CA LYS A 508 -38.35 4.46 15.00
C LYS A 508 -38.51 5.79 14.28
N ASN A 509 -39.63 5.98 13.60
CA ASN A 509 -40.20 7.31 13.36
C ASN A 509 -41.61 7.19 12.82
N SER A 510 -42.59 7.22 13.71
CA SER A 510 -43.91 7.82 13.45
C SER A 510 -44.54 8.21 14.78
N SER A 511 -44.74 9.51 14.97
CA SER A 511 -45.47 10.10 16.10
C SER A 511 -46.95 9.67 16.13
N PRO A 512 -47.62 9.67 17.30
CA PRO A 512 -48.94 9.04 17.45
C PRO A 512 -50.07 10.02 17.13
N THR A 513 -51.01 9.60 16.28
CA THR A 513 -52.37 10.10 16.31
C THR A 513 -53.33 8.93 16.57
N ALA A 514 -54.16 9.12 17.56
CA ALA A 514 -55.05 8.17 18.14
C ALA A 514 -56.18 7.74 17.18
N ASN A 515 -56.47 6.43 17.15
CA ASN A 515 -57.79 5.85 17.33
C ASN A 515 -57.73 4.32 17.31
N GLU A 516 -58.21 3.70 18.38
CA GLU A 516 -58.43 2.26 18.58
C GLU A 516 -59.67 1.76 17.80
N PRO A 517 -59.99 0.45 17.81
CA PRO A 517 -59.20 -0.78 17.86
C PRO A 517 -59.61 -1.82 16.77
N LYS A 518 -58.74 -2.73 16.42
CA LYS A 518 -59.12 -4.16 16.23
C LYS A 518 -57.90 -5.07 16.13
N LYS A 519 -57.96 -6.11 16.94
CA LYS A 519 -57.03 -7.23 17.02
C LYS A 519 -56.88 -7.94 15.67
N ASP A 520 -55.64 -8.23 15.28
CA ASP A 520 -55.30 -9.52 14.70
C ASP A 520 -53.84 -9.85 14.91
N TYR A 521 -53.62 -10.95 15.57
CA TYR A 521 -52.33 -11.64 15.71
C TYR A 521 -51.94 -12.19 14.34
N ARG A 522 -50.78 -11.76 13.79
CA ARG A 522 -50.07 -12.56 12.80
C ARG A 522 -48.56 -12.48 12.99
N ASN A 523 -48.01 -13.65 13.29
CA ASN A 523 -46.64 -14.08 13.36
C ASN A 523 -45.77 -13.55 12.24
N ASN A 524 -44.56 -13.15 12.62
CA ASN A 524 -43.40 -12.94 11.76
C ASN A 524 -42.87 -14.31 11.30
N THR A 525 -43.41 -14.82 10.19
CA THR A 525 -42.85 -15.97 9.48
C THR A 525 -42.17 -15.45 8.22
N LYS A 526 -40.93 -15.87 7.98
CA LYS A 526 -40.19 -15.72 6.71
C LYS A 526 -41.15 -15.92 5.55
N ARG A 527 -41.14 -15.02 4.58
CA ARG A 527 -41.97 -15.09 3.37
C ARG A 527 -41.67 -16.40 2.67
N LYS A 528 -42.58 -17.37 2.75
CA LYS A 528 -42.48 -18.64 2.04
C LYS A 528 -42.68 -18.40 0.56
N MET A 529 -41.90 -19.08 -0.27
CA MET A 529 -42.05 -19.14 -1.72
C MET A 529 -43.53 -19.28 -2.14
N SER A 530 -43.96 -18.43 -3.05
CA SER A 530 -45.25 -18.55 -3.74
C SER A 530 -45.25 -19.79 -4.64
N PHE A 531 -46.40 -20.39 -4.89
CA PHE A 531 -46.55 -21.55 -5.79
C PHE A 531 -46.01 -21.29 -7.21
N LYS A 532 -46.06 -20.04 -7.66
CA LYS A 532 -45.47 -19.62 -8.95
C LYS A 532 -43.91 -19.59 -8.88
N GLU A 533 -43.34 -19.06 -7.82
CA GLU A 533 -41.90 -18.98 -7.58
C GLU A 533 -41.32 -20.39 -7.41
N LYS A 534 -42.00 -21.31 -6.76
CA LYS A 534 -41.54 -22.70 -6.64
C LYS A 534 -41.52 -23.43 -7.98
N ARG A 535 -42.50 -23.18 -8.84
CA ARG A 535 -42.53 -23.74 -10.19
C ARG A 535 -41.45 -23.13 -11.10
N GLU A 536 -41.19 -21.83 -10.94
CA GLU A 536 -40.11 -21.14 -11.63
C GLU A 536 -38.75 -21.69 -11.19
N TYR A 537 -38.55 -21.91 -9.90
CA TYR A 537 -37.33 -22.52 -9.33
C TYR A 537 -37.06 -23.93 -9.88
N GLU A 538 -38.07 -24.80 -9.94
CA GLU A 538 -37.97 -26.14 -10.52
C GLU A 538 -37.64 -26.07 -12.02
N GLN A 539 -38.28 -25.18 -12.78
CA GLN A 539 -38.01 -25.00 -14.21
C GLN A 539 -36.61 -24.43 -14.51
N LEU A 540 -36.12 -23.52 -13.65
CA LEU A 540 -34.75 -22.96 -13.76
C LEU A 540 -33.72 -24.04 -13.45
N SER A 541 -33.93 -24.89 -12.43
CA SER A 541 -33.05 -26.00 -12.09
C SER A 541 -32.89 -26.98 -13.25
N ASP A 542 -34.00 -27.35 -13.92
CA ASP A 542 -34.01 -28.25 -15.06
C ASP A 542 -33.29 -27.62 -16.28
N LYS A 543 -33.45 -26.30 -16.49
CA LYS A 543 -32.80 -25.58 -17.58
C LYS A 543 -31.27 -25.45 -17.36
N ILE A 544 -30.88 -25.12 -16.14
CA ILE A 544 -29.44 -25.03 -15.78
C ILE A 544 -28.77 -26.38 -16.02
N ALA A 545 -29.39 -27.49 -15.58
CA ALA A 545 -28.85 -28.83 -15.80
C ALA A 545 -28.68 -29.17 -17.29
N GLN A 546 -29.66 -28.79 -18.14
CA GLN A 546 -29.60 -29.00 -19.58
C GLN A 546 -28.46 -28.18 -20.26
N LEU A 547 -28.30 -26.92 -19.86
CA LEU A 547 -27.25 -26.06 -20.41
C LEU A 547 -25.86 -26.44 -19.92
N GLU A 548 -25.73 -26.97 -18.70
CA GLU A 548 -24.46 -27.55 -18.21
C GLU A 548 -24.07 -28.79 -18.98
N GLU A 549 -25.04 -29.66 -19.32
CA GLU A 549 -24.81 -30.85 -20.13
C GLU A 549 -24.41 -30.47 -21.58
N GLU A 550 -25.07 -29.47 -22.17
CA GLU A 550 -24.71 -28.92 -23.50
C GLU A 550 -23.28 -28.32 -23.49
N LYS A 551 -22.93 -27.59 -22.42
CA LYS A 551 -21.58 -27.03 -22.23
C LYS A 551 -20.52 -28.14 -22.16
N GLN A 552 -20.77 -29.17 -21.36
CA GLN A 552 -19.83 -30.27 -21.20
C GLN A 552 -19.64 -31.03 -22.53
N GLN A 553 -20.71 -31.28 -23.27
CA GLN A 553 -20.64 -31.93 -24.60
C GLN A 553 -19.84 -31.06 -25.58
N LEU A 554 -20.04 -29.75 -25.62
CA LEU A 554 -19.31 -28.83 -26.47
C LEU A 554 -17.83 -28.74 -26.11
N GLU A 555 -17.49 -28.76 -24.81
CA GLU A 555 -16.10 -28.78 -24.33
C GLU A 555 -15.40 -30.11 -24.68
N GLU A 556 -16.07 -31.25 -24.55
CA GLU A 556 -15.54 -32.57 -24.94
C GLU A 556 -15.31 -32.64 -26.45
N GLU A 557 -16.26 -32.16 -27.28
CA GLU A 557 -16.14 -32.16 -28.72
C GLU A 557 -15.02 -31.22 -29.21
N LEU A 558 -14.87 -30.04 -28.59
CA LEU A 558 -13.75 -29.11 -28.89
C LEU A 558 -12.39 -29.70 -28.50
N CYS A 559 -12.33 -30.54 -27.45
CA CYS A 559 -11.12 -31.21 -27.02
C CYS A 559 -10.78 -32.46 -27.87
N SER A 560 -11.75 -33.05 -28.60
CA SER A 560 -11.56 -34.31 -29.36
C SER A 560 -10.66 -34.18 -30.60
N GLY A 561 -10.45 -32.96 -31.10
CA GLY A 561 -9.56 -32.65 -32.23
C GLY A 561 -10.03 -33.15 -33.60
N ASN A 562 -11.25 -33.68 -33.73
CA ASN A 562 -11.78 -34.30 -34.96
C ASN A 562 -12.77 -33.39 -35.73
N LEU A 563 -12.87 -32.11 -35.38
CA LEU A 563 -13.84 -31.16 -35.94
C LEU A 563 -13.27 -30.47 -37.20
N SER A 564 -14.15 -30.18 -38.17
CA SER A 564 -13.81 -29.32 -39.30
C SER A 564 -13.62 -27.86 -38.85
N VAL A 565 -12.89 -27.04 -39.64
CA VAL A 565 -12.60 -25.63 -39.31
C VAL A 565 -13.87 -24.82 -39.14
N ASP A 566 -14.93 -25.11 -39.91
CA ASP A 566 -16.21 -24.40 -39.84
C ASP A 566 -16.97 -24.77 -38.55
N GLU A 567 -17.03 -26.05 -38.19
CA GLU A 567 -17.64 -26.53 -36.94
C GLU A 567 -16.92 -26.05 -35.70
N LEU A 568 -15.59 -25.96 -35.74
CA LEU A 568 -14.77 -25.42 -34.66
C LEU A 568 -15.05 -23.94 -34.42
N THR A 569 -15.29 -23.18 -35.51
CA THR A 569 -15.63 -21.76 -35.44
C THR A 569 -17.05 -21.53 -34.90
N GLU A 570 -18.04 -22.34 -35.28
CA GLU A 570 -19.40 -22.24 -34.77
C GLU A 570 -19.50 -22.63 -33.29
N LYS A 571 -18.87 -23.73 -32.88
CA LYS A 571 -18.89 -24.21 -31.49
C LYS A 571 -18.12 -23.30 -30.56
N SER A 572 -17.00 -22.72 -30.99
CA SER A 572 -16.25 -21.73 -30.21
C SER A 572 -17.00 -20.41 -30.00
N LYS A 573 -17.93 -20.04 -30.91
CA LYS A 573 -18.82 -18.88 -30.72
C LYS A 573 -20.02 -19.20 -29.82
N ARG A 574 -20.53 -20.44 -29.82
CA ARG A 574 -21.64 -20.86 -28.98
C ARG A 574 -21.25 -20.94 -27.49
N LEU A 575 -20.02 -21.32 -27.18
CA LEU A 575 -19.56 -21.55 -25.80
C LEU A 575 -19.61 -20.29 -24.90
N PRO A 576 -19.17 -19.10 -25.34
CA PRO A 576 -19.33 -17.86 -24.55
C PRO A 576 -20.79 -17.49 -24.31
N ILE A 577 -21.64 -17.61 -25.35
CA ILE A 577 -23.07 -17.29 -25.27
C ILE A 577 -23.76 -18.21 -24.25
N LEU A 578 -23.38 -19.48 -24.24
CA LEU A 578 -23.92 -20.47 -23.33
C LEU A 578 -23.47 -20.24 -21.88
N LYS A 579 -22.24 -19.71 -21.67
CA LYS A 579 -21.77 -19.25 -20.35
C LYS A 579 -22.55 -18.06 -19.85
N ASP A 580 -22.79 -17.05 -20.69
CA ASP A 580 -23.57 -15.87 -20.33
C ASP A 580 -25.03 -16.24 -20.00
N GLU A 581 -25.66 -17.17 -20.79
CA GLU A 581 -26.99 -17.69 -20.51
C GLU A 581 -27.07 -18.48 -19.17
N LEU A 582 -26.02 -19.25 -18.82
CA LEU A 582 -25.88 -19.95 -17.55
C LEU A 582 -25.79 -18.97 -16.38
N ASP A 583 -24.90 -17.99 -16.47
CA ASP A 583 -24.68 -16.99 -15.41
C ASP A 583 -25.97 -16.21 -15.09
N GLU A 584 -26.78 -15.82 -16.11
CA GLU A 584 -28.07 -15.16 -15.91
C GLU A 584 -29.11 -16.06 -15.21
N LEU A 585 -29.18 -17.34 -15.59
CA LEU A 585 -30.13 -18.28 -15.00
C LEU A 585 -29.71 -18.69 -13.58
N GLU A 586 -28.43 -18.85 -13.30
CA GLU A 586 -27.90 -19.14 -11.97
C GLU A 586 -28.16 -17.98 -11.00
N LEU A 587 -27.99 -16.72 -11.44
CA LEU A 587 -28.31 -15.55 -10.63
C LEU A 587 -29.79 -15.54 -10.22
N ARG A 588 -30.69 -15.83 -11.17
CA ARG A 588 -32.13 -15.89 -10.89
C ARG A 588 -32.49 -17.08 -10.02
N TRP A 589 -31.85 -18.21 -10.20
CA TRP A 589 -32.03 -19.41 -9.37
C TRP A 589 -31.58 -19.16 -7.93
N LEU A 590 -30.46 -18.47 -7.71
CA LEU A 590 -29.97 -18.09 -6.39
C LEU A 590 -30.94 -17.13 -5.66
N GLU A 591 -31.49 -16.13 -6.36
CA GLU A 591 -32.50 -15.23 -5.80
C GLU A 591 -33.75 -16.00 -5.29
N LEU A 592 -34.17 -17.02 -6.03
CA LEU A 592 -35.30 -17.86 -5.64
C LEU A 592 -34.91 -18.86 -4.55
N ALA A 593 -33.69 -19.36 -4.52
CA ALA A 593 -33.18 -20.25 -3.48
C ALA A 593 -33.12 -19.58 -2.10
N GLU A 594 -32.82 -18.28 -2.02
CA GLU A 594 -32.87 -17.50 -0.77
C GLU A 594 -34.29 -17.38 -0.18
N LEU A 595 -35.31 -17.58 -1.00
CA LEU A 595 -36.73 -17.55 -0.60
C LEU A 595 -37.30 -18.95 -0.29
N ALA A 596 -36.51 -20.00 -0.54
CA ALA A 596 -36.92 -21.40 -0.30
C ALA A 596 -36.70 -21.80 1.16
#